data_6cf64b7009572fbadbe75991b6b492a7
#
_entry.id   6cf64b7009572fbadbe75991b6b492a7
#
_cell.length_a   1.000
_cell.length_b   1.000
_cell.length_c   1.000
_cell.angle_alpha   90.00
_cell.angle_beta   90.00
_cell.angle_gamma   90.00
#
_symmetry.space_group_name_H-M   'P 1'
#
loop_
_entity.id
_entity.type
_entity.pdbx_description
1 polymer ?
#
loop_
_entity_poly.entity_id
_entity_poly.type
_entity_poly.pdbx_seq_one_letter_code
_entity_poly.pdbx_strand_id
1 'polypeptide(L)'
;MKHTSGKRVRFSGLYDASVGALVPIPINNSTLTRELQTKEGDKTMKETEPPQFEVHDREALANARSIMNASESPRQWAQAVVDAVKRNEAWRGERCINLLAPEAPTSPMVRALLSSEIGTRAAEGHIGRVNRWFAGTQHIDEVEALCVELLKTAFRCNYADHRLMGSMLGNMTVYHALSEPGDVIMSAPQPFGGHSSNRSDGPAGTRGLQIFDVPFDMHELEVDLDGFAKAARQHKPVLVVMGMSMTLFPLPVREMSQIIAEWGGKFIFDGAHQAGLIAGGQFQDPLNEGAVVLTGSAGKTFSGPQSGMILWNDPALTQPIADTIFPALAATHQVNRVAALAVSAAEMIEFGEFYMAQIVKNAKALGKALDERGIPVLLAHKGYTQSHQVIARVKQFGGGLEVAHRLAEANLITNKNLVPEDKPEDWDRPSGLRMGTIEVTRLGMNESDMETIADFMARVLVEKEDPASVQKDVVDFRYPQQTLYYNFDHEYPAWAKME
;
A
#
# COMPACT_ATOMS: atom_id res chain seq x y z
N MET A 1 18.56 -44.09 -38.39
CA MET A 1 19.12 -45.11 -37.46
C MET A 1 19.89 -44.41 -36.37
N LYS A 2 19.61 -44.79 -35.15
CA LYS A 2 20.13 -44.44 -33.81
C LYS A 2 19.40 -43.32 -33.10
N HIS A 3 18.46 -43.77 -32.29
CA HIS A 3 17.89 -43.11 -31.12
C HIS A 3 18.96 -42.78 -30.11
N THR A 4 18.89 -41.57 -29.50
CA THR A 4 19.47 -41.31 -28.22
C THR A 4 18.37 -40.75 -27.30
N SER A 5 18.18 -41.47 -26.21
CA SER A 5 17.14 -41.33 -25.20
C SER A 5 17.27 -40.06 -24.38
N GLY A 6 16.22 -39.27 -24.36
CA GLY A 6 16.04 -38.19 -23.39
C GLY A 6 15.76 -38.75 -21.99
N LYS A 7 16.54 -38.35 -21.02
CA LYS A 7 16.31 -38.65 -19.61
C LYS A 7 15.14 -37.80 -19.09
N ARG A 8 14.01 -38.44 -18.84
CA ARG A 8 12.94 -37.87 -18.00
C ARG A 8 13.44 -37.79 -16.53
N VAL A 9 13.53 -36.63 -16.01
CA VAL A 9 13.68 -36.43 -14.55
C VAL A 9 12.32 -36.74 -13.94
N ARG A 10 12.24 -37.88 -13.22
CA ARG A 10 11.10 -38.20 -12.34
C ARG A 10 11.34 -37.50 -11.03
N PHE A 11 10.45 -36.60 -10.63
CA PHE A 11 10.29 -36.21 -9.24
C PHE A 11 9.71 -37.43 -8.50
N SER A 12 10.56 -38.16 -7.79
CA SER A 12 10.13 -39.11 -6.77
C SER A 12 10.20 -38.40 -5.43
N GLY A 13 9.06 -37.84 -4.97
CA GLY A 13 8.90 -37.49 -3.59
C GLY A 13 9.06 -38.74 -2.72
N LEU A 14 9.92 -38.68 -1.75
CA LEU A 14 10.09 -39.68 -0.71
C LEU A 14 8.79 -39.76 0.13
N TYR A 15 7.96 -40.75 -0.17
CA TYR A 15 6.92 -41.19 0.72
C TYR A 15 7.54 -42.28 1.60
N ASP A 16 7.88 -41.96 2.84
CA ASP A 16 8.28 -42.94 3.81
C ASP A 16 7.03 -43.58 4.41
N ALA A 17 6.76 -44.80 4.00
CA ALA A 17 5.59 -45.58 4.44
C ALA A 17 5.71 -46.15 5.88
N SER A 18 6.70 -45.77 6.64
CA SER A 18 6.96 -46.30 7.98
C SER A 18 6.50 -45.42 9.15
N VAL A 19 5.94 -44.22 8.89
CA VAL A 19 5.36 -43.34 9.92
C VAL A 19 3.88 -43.07 9.61
N GLY A 20 3.06 -44.08 9.83
CA GLY A 20 1.61 -43.93 9.82
C GLY A 20 1.12 -43.28 11.11
N ALA A 21 1.18 -41.96 11.18
CA ALA A 21 0.28 -41.11 12.00
C ALA A 21 0.62 -39.64 11.75
N LEU A 22 -0.27 -38.91 11.12
CA LEU A 22 -0.37 -37.47 11.27
C LEU A 22 -0.63 -37.19 12.77
N VAL A 23 0.33 -36.59 13.44
CA VAL A 23 0.12 -36.04 14.79
C VAL A 23 -0.76 -34.82 14.64
N PRO A 24 -2.00 -34.81 15.13
CA PRO A 24 -2.83 -33.61 15.10
C PRO A 24 -2.27 -32.64 16.12
N ILE A 25 -2.00 -31.42 15.69
CA ILE A 25 -1.88 -30.28 16.58
C ILE A 25 -3.19 -30.19 17.38
N PRO A 26 -3.20 -30.15 18.71
CA PRO A 26 -4.43 -30.09 19.47
C PRO A 26 -5.07 -28.72 19.31
N ILE A 27 -5.96 -28.58 18.35
CA ILE A 27 -7.01 -27.56 18.37
C ILE A 27 -7.99 -28.03 19.43
N ASN A 28 -8.09 -27.28 20.51
CA ASN A 28 -9.00 -27.54 21.61
C ASN A 28 -10.45 -27.33 21.12
N ASN A 29 -11.00 -28.36 20.48
CA ASN A 29 -12.39 -28.44 20.04
C ASN A 29 -13.22 -29.21 21.07
N SER A 30 -13.40 -28.64 22.25
CA SER A 30 -14.48 -29.08 23.12
C SER A 30 -15.70 -28.18 22.92
N THR A 31 -16.39 -28.27 21.79
CA THR A 31 -17.84 -27.93 21.66
C THR A 31 -18.25 -27.92 20.17
N LEU A 32 -18.22 -29.07 19.50
CA LEU A 32 -18.92 -29.23 18.23
C LEU A 32 -19.21 -30.72 17.97
N THR A 33 -20.06 -31.30 18.80
CA THR A 33 -20.83 -32.50 18.45
C THR A 33 -22.20 -32.40 19.12
N ARG A 34 -23.16 -31.85 18.39
CA ARG A 34 -24.60 -32.13 18.59
C ARG A 34 -25.31 -32.18 17.25
N GLU A 35 -25.51 -33.43 16.82
CA GLU A 35 -26.70 -34.00 16.16
C GLU A 35 -27.35 -33.16 15.03
N LEU A 36 -27.00 -33.51 13.80
CA LEU A 36 -27.88 -33.37 12.64
C LEU A 36 -28.96 -34.48 12.73
N GLN A 37 -30.11 -34.16 13.29
CA GLN A 37 -31.35 -34.87 13.00
C GLN A 37 -32.21 -34.02 12.10
N THR A 38 -32.39 -34.47 10.87
CA THR A 38 -33.31 -33.94 9.88
C THR A 38 -34.74 -34.11 10.39
N LYS A 39 -35.47 -33.00 10.54
CA LYS A 39 -36.95 -32.98 10.46
C LYS A 39 -37.35 -31.95 9.40
N GLU A 40 -38.02 -32.46 8.37
CA GLU A 40 -38.74 -31.64 7.41
C GLU A 40 -39.82 -30.81 8.08
N GLY A 41 -39.97 -29.55 7.65
CA GLY A 41 -41.14 -28.70 7.85
C GLY A 41 -40.96 -27.61 8.89
N ASP A 42 -40.39 -26.51 8.55
CA ASP A 42 -40.93 -25.16 8.78
C ASP A 42 -39.96 -24.11 8.19
N LYS A 43 -40.39 -23.40 7.15
CA LYS A 43 -39.63 -22.32 6.50
C LYS A 43 -39.90 -20.97 7.16
N THR A 44 -39.75 -20.88 8.44
CA THR A 44 -39.52 -19.60 9.12
C THR A 44 -38.11 -19.59 9.57
N MET A 45 -37.27 -18.72 8.95
CA MET A 45 -35.94 -18.43 9.48
C MET A 45 -36.13 -17.89 10.91
N LYS A 46 -35.95 -18.77 11.90
CA LYS A 46 -35.79 -18.32 13.28
C LYS A 46 -34.55 -17.44 13.30
N GLU A 47 -34.70 -16.22 13.82
CA GLU A 47 -33.56 -15.40 14.23
C GLU A 47 -32.70 -16.24 15.21
N THR A 48 -31.67 -16.88 14.68
CA THR A 48 -30.64 -17.46 15.53
C THR A 48 -29.88 -16.30 16.13
N GLU A 49 -29.69 -16.30 17.45
CA GLU A 49 -28.78 -15.33 18.09
C GLU A 49 -27.49 -15.28 17.31
N PRO A 50 -26.98 -14.05 16.94
CA PRO A 50 -25.79 -13.91 16.16
C PRO A 50 -24.60 -14.54 16.92
N PRO A 51 -23.64 -15.15 16.20
CA PRO A 51 -22.47 -15.74 16.83
C PRO A 51 -21.74 -14.69 17.67
N GLN A 52 -21.17 -15.12 18.78
CA GLN A 52 -20.52 -14.25 19.78
C GLN A 52 -19.35 -13.42 19.25
N PHE A 53 -18.86 -13.75 18.03
CA PHE A 53 -17.82 -13.03 17.30
C PHE A 53 -18.27 -12.70 15.87
N GLU A 54 -18.74 -11.48 15.66
CA GLU A 54 -18.93 -10.92 14.32
C GLU A 54 -17.70 -10.08 13.96
N VAL A 55 -17.05 -10.42 12.85
CA VAL A 55 -15.92 -9.66 12.29
C VAL A 55 -16.40 -8.33 11.70
N HIS A 56 -17.64 -8.29 11.24
CA HIS A 56 -18.21 -7.13 10.58
C HIS A 56 -19.12 -6.32 11.51
N ASP A 57 -19.18 -5.01 11.24
CA ASP A 57 -20.06 -4.11 11.98
C ASP A 57 -21.53 -4.48 11.81
N ARG A 58 -22.24 -4.63 12.93
CA ARG A 58 -23.64 -5.09 12.96
C ARG A 58 -24.62 -4.10 12.34
N GLU A 59 -24.37 -2.81 12.52
CA GLU A 59 -25.20 -1.75 11.96
C GLU A 59 -25.05 -1.71 10.43
N ALA A 60 -23.84 -1.80 9.91
CA ALA A 60 -23.56 -1.88 8.48
C ALA A 60 -24.27 -3.10 7.84
N LEU A 61 -24.23 -4.27 8.49
CA LEU A 61 -24.91 -5.46 8.00
C LEU A 61 -26.45 -5.34 8.11
N ALA A 62 -26.97 -4.70 9.16
CA ALA A 62 -28.39 -4.45 9.31
C ALA A 62 -28.90 -3.50 8.21
N ASN A 63 -28.16 -2.45 7.92
CA ASN A 63 -28.47 -1.52 6.83
C ASN A 63 -28.48 -2.22 5.47
N ALA A 64 -27.52 -3.10 5.19
CA ALA A 64 -27.49 -3.89 3.95
C ALA A 64 -28.73 -4.80 3.85
N ARG A 65 -29.08 -5.51 4.94
CA ARG A 65 -30.31 -6.34 5.01
C ARG A 65 -31.57 -5.50 4.81
N SER A 66 -31.65 -4.30 5.39
CA SER A 66 -32.76 -3.38 5.20
C SER A 66 -32.95 -2.98 3.73
N ILE A 67 -31.86 -2.65 3.06
CA ILE A 67 -31.87 -2.32 1.60
C ILE A 67 -32.37 -3.54 0.80
N MET A 68 -31.88 -4.73 1.10
CA MET A 68 -32.33 -5.95 0.42
C MET A 68 -33.78 -6.27 0.65
N ASN A 69 -34.30 -6.12 1.88
CA ASN A 69 -35.70 -6.37 2.23
C ASN A 69 -36.66 -5.35 1.62
N ALA A 70 -36.19 -4.10 1.42
CA ALA A 70 -36.98 -3.06 0.75
C ALA A 70 -36.99 -3.20 -0.78
N SER A 71 -36.24 -4.16 -1.33
CA SER A 71 -36.07 -4.37 -2.75
C SER A 71 -36.78 -5.62 -3.21
N GLU A 72 -37.43 -5.54 -4.37
CA GLU A 72 -38.28 -6.63 -4.91
C GLU A 72 -37.50 -7.63 -5.80
N SER A 73 -36.24 -7.30 -6.17
CA SER A 73 -35.50 -8.14 -7.11
C SER A 73 -33.98 -8.01 -6.99
N PRO A 74 -33.19 -9.03 -7.41
CA PRO A 74 -31.75 -8.97 -7.48
C PRO A 74 -31.21 -7.81 -8.33
N ARG A 75 -31.95 -7.36 -9.34
CA ARG A 75 -31.60 -6.21 -10.16
C ARG A 75 -31.58 -4.90 -9.33
N GLN A 76 -32.52 -4.73 -8.41
CA GLN A 76 -32.56 -3.58 -7.51
C GLN A 76 -31.43 -3.65 -6.47
N TRP A 77 -31.01 -4.84 -6.03
CA TRP A 77 -29.83 -4.99 -5.18
C TRP A 77 -28.55 -4.56 -5.91
N ALA A 78 -28.39 -4.98 -7.18
CA ALA A 78 -27.26 -4.54 -8.01
C ALA A 78 -27.28 -3.01 -8.21
N GLN A 79 -28.47 -2.43 -8.43
CA GLN A 79 -28.59 -0.97 -8.55
C GLN A 79 -28.21 -0.25 -7.25
N ALA A 80 -28.58 -0.79 -6.09
CA ALA A 80 -28.19 -0.23 -4.80
C ALA A 80 -26.66 -0.17 -4.59
N VAL A 81 -25.93 -1.19 -5.09
CA VAL A 81 -24.45 -1.16 -5.11
C VAL A 81 -23.92 -0.02 -5.99
N VAL A 82 -24.46 0.11 -7.22
CA VAL A 82 -24.07 1.21 -8.13
C VAL A 82 -24.36 2.57 -7.51
N ASP A 83 -25.51 2.73 -6.86
CA ASP A 83 -25.88 3.99 -6.21
C ASP A 83 -24.98 4.32 -4.99
N ALA A 84 -24.54 3.29 -4.25
CA ALA A 84 -23.58 3.48 -3.16
C ALA A 84 -22.23 3.96 -3.69
N VAL A 85 -21.72 3.39 -4.80
CA VAL A 85 -20.50 3.85 -5.47
C VAL A 85 -20.64 5.30 -5.91
N LYS A 86 -21.72 5.67 -6.60
CA LYS A 86 -21.98 7.05 -7.04
C LYS A 86 -22.04 8.04 -5.87
N ARG A 87 -22.67 7.64 -4.74
CA ARG A 87 -22.66 8.49 -3.53
C ARG A 87 -21.26 8.72 -2.99
N ASN A 88 -20.43 7.68 -2.98
CA ASN A 88 -19.04 7.81 -2.54
C ASN A 88 -18.23 8.71 -3.48
N GLU A 89 -18.38 8.57 -4.80
CA GLU A 89 -17.71 9.41 -5.78
C GLU A 89 -18.13 10.88 -5.62
N ALA A 90 -19.44 11.17 -5.51
CA ALA A 90 -19.94 12.52 -5.28
C ALA A 90 -19.50 13.13 -3.95
N TRP A 91 -19.30 12.31 -2.93
CA TRP A 91 -18.82 12.79 -1.62
C TRP A 91 -17.29 12.90 -1.59
N ARG A 92 -16.59 11.76 -1.72
CA ARG A 92 -15.13 11.71 -1.63
C ARG A 92 -14.43 12.40 -2.79
N GLY A 93 -14.92 12.19 -4.03
CA GLY A 93 -14.30 12.68 -5.25
C GLY A 93 -14.56 14.16 -5.54
N GLU A 94 -15.73 14.69 -5.17
CA GLU A 94 -16.13 16.04 -5.58
C GLU A 94 -16.18 17.07 -4.44
N ARG A 95 -16.46 16.63 -3.20
CA ARG A 95 -16.71 17.53 -2.06
C ARG A 95 -15.66 17.49 -0.96
N CYS A 96 -14.89 16.40 -0.86
CA CYS A 96 -13.88 16.26 0.18
C CYS A 96 -12.52 16.76 -0.29
N ILE A 97 -11.74 17.28 0.66
CA ILE A 97 -10.30 17.42 0.56
C ILE A 97 -9.69 16.15 1.12
N ASN A 98 -9.17 15.27 0.25
CA ASN A 98 -8.58 14.01 0.63
C ASN A 98 -7.08 14.18 0.93
N LEU A 99 -6.73 14.01 2.19
CA LEU A 99 -5.36 14.07 2.69
C LEU A 99 -4.86 12.69 3.14
N LEU A 100 -5.41 11.60 2.61
CA LEU A 100 -4.94 10.26 2.92
C LEU A 100 -3.61 9.97 2.20
N ALA A 101 -2.57 9.73 2.97
CA ALA A 101 -1.24 9.45 2.44
C ALA A 101 -1.14 8.17 1.57
N PRO A 102 -1.99 7.13 1.73
CA PRO A 102 -1.95 5.92 0.90
C PRO A 102 -2.88 5.95 -0.31
N GLU A 103 -3.49 7.08 -0.66
CA GLU A 103 -4.46 7.17 -1.76
C GLU A 103 -4.02 8.18 -2.82
N ALA A 104 -4.29 7.83 -4.09
CA ALA A 104 -4.18 8.73 -5.22
C ALA A 104 -5.27 8.43 -6.25
N PRO A 105 -5.96 9.44 -6.80
CA PRO A 105 -6.90 9.23 -7.89
C PRO A 105 -6.12 8.84 -9.16
N THR A 106 -6.65 7.85 -9.89
CA THR A 106 -6.10 7.45 -11.18
C THR A 106 -6.62 8.34 -12.31
N SER A 107 -5.83 8.52 -13.38
CA SER A 107 -6.25 9.27 -14.56
C SER A 107 -7.45 8.62 -15.28
N PRO A 108 -8.18 9.36 -16.13
CA PRO A 108 -9.27 8.78 -16.93
C PRO A 108 -8.83 7.61 -17.80
N MET A 109 -7.65 7.68 -18.42
CA MET A 109 -7.09 6.60 -19.24
C MET A 109 -6.81 5.35 -18.41
N VAL A 110 -6.22 5.49 -17.24
CA VAL A 110 -5.97 4.38 -16.30
C VAL A 110 -7.28 3.74 -15.85
N ARG A 111 -8.31 4.53 -15.50
CA ARG A 111 -9.64 4.01 -15.13
C ARG A 111 -10.34 3.27 -16.26
N ALA A 112 -10.24 3.76 -17.49
CA ALA A 112 -10.82 3.11 -18.67
C ALA A 112 -10.23 1.72 -18.87
N LEU A 113 -8.92 1.56 -18.69
CA LEU A 113 -8.25 0.25 -18.80
C LEU A 113 -8.66 -0.72 -17.68
N LEU A 114 -8.91 -0.24 -16.46
CA LEU A 114 -9.40 -1.08 -15.37
C LEU A 114 -10.78 -1.70 -15.66
N SER A 115 -11.61 -1.06 -16.48
CA SER A 115 -12.92 -1.59 -16.89
C SER A 115 -12.87 -2.38 -18.22
N SER A 116 -11.69 -2.57 -18.79
CA SER A 116 -11.54 -3.26 -20.08
C SER A 116 -11.75 -4.77 -19.96
N GLU A 117 -12.27 -5.37 -21.04
CA GLU A 117 -12.60 -6.81 -21.14
C GLU A 117 -11.37 -7.72 -20.98
N ILE A 118 -10.16 -7.21 -21.29
CA ILE A 118 -8.91 -7.96 -21.15
C ILE A 118 -8.70 -8.52 -19.72
N GLY A 119 -9.31 -7.89 -18.70
CA GLY A 119 -9.30 -8.36 -17.32
C GLY A 119 -10.01 -9.69 -17.07
N THR A 120 -10.80 -10.17 -18.04
CA THR A 120 -11.47 -11.49 -17.98
C THR A 120 -10.62 -12.61 -18.59
N ARG A 121 -9.46 -12.29 -19.16
CA ARG A 121 -8.60 -13.24 -19.86
C ARG A 121 -7.54 -13.82 -18.94
N ALA A 122 -7.32 -15.12 -19.05
CA ALA A 122 -6.25 -15.82 -18.34
C ALA A 122 -4.92 -15.71 -19.10
N ALA A 123 -3.84 -15.40 -18.34
CA ALA A 123 -2.49 -15.25 -18.88
C ALA A 123 -1.44 -15.86 -17.94
N GLU A 124 -1.68 -17.07 -17.45
CA GLU A 124 -0.77 -17.74 -16.52
C GLU A 124 0.56 -18.08 -17.17
N GLY A 125 1.63 -18.00 -16.39
CA GLY A 125 3.00 -18.24 -16.82
C GLY A 125 3.81 -16.96 -17.00
N HIS A 126 4.81 -17.03 -17.84
CA HIS A 126 5.69 -15.90 -18.17
C HIS A 126 5.38 -15.35 -19.58
N ILE A 127 5.80 -14.13 -19.85
CA ILE A 127 5.65 -13.49 -21.15
C ILE A 127 6.29 -14.37 -22.26
N GLY A 128 5.57 -14.53 -23.36
CA GLY A 128 6.03 -15.25 -24.54
C GLY A 128 5.34 -16.60 -24.76
N ARG A 129 5.07 -16.86 -26.00
CA ARG A 129 4.23 -17.98 -26.49
C ARG A 129 4.55 -19.34 -25.88
N VAL A 130 5.82 -19.66 -25.68
CA VAL A 130 6.26 -20.98 -25.17
C VAL A 130 6.19 -21.07 -23.63
N ASN A 131 6.02 -19.95 -22.97
CA ASN A 131 6.04 -19.82 -21.51
C ASN A 131 4.64 -19.66 -20.90
N ARG A 132 3.60 -19.53 -21.75
CA ARG A 132 2.20 -19.42 -21.32
C ARG A 132 1.54 -20.79 -21.23
N TRP A 133 0.65 -20.93 -20.27
CA TRP A 133 -0.19 -22.12 -20.13
C TRP A 133 -1.39 -22.10 -21.09
N PHE A 134 -1.78 -20.90 -21.58
CA PHE A 134 -2.93 -20.70 -22.46
C PHE A 134 -2.52 -20.12 -23.81
N ALA A 135 -3.26 -20.50 -24.87
CA ALA A 135 -3.13 -19.87 -26.17
C ALA A 135 -3.91 -18.54 -26.26
N GLY A 136 -3.62 -17.74 -27.28
CA GLY A 136 -4.35 -16.48 -27.52
C GLY A 136 -3.84 -15.30 -26.72
N THR A 137 -2.64 -15.36 -26.20
CA THR A 137 -2.06 -14.34 -25.31
C THR A 137 -1.16 -13.32 -26.01
N GLN A 138 -1.03 -13.34 -27.35
CA GLN A 138 -0.06 -12.51 -28.07
C GLN A 138 -0.17 -10.99 -27.75
N HIS A 139 -1.38 -10.46 -27.63
CA HIS A 139 -1.59 -9.05 -27.29
C HIS A 139 -1.50 -8.79 -25.79
N ILE A 140 -1.74 -9.81 -24.96
CA ILE A 140 -1.48 -9.75 -23.52
C ILE A 140 0.04 -9.70 -23.29
N ASP A 141 0.81 -10.52 -23.99
CA ASP A 141 2.27 -10.52 -23.92
C ASP A 141 2.85 -9.14 -24.29
N GLU A 142 2.26 -8.45 -25.27
CA GLU A 142 2.62 -7.09 -25.65
C GLU A 142 2.37 -6.09 -24.52
N VAL A 143 1.17 -6.13 -23.91
CA VAL A 143 0.81 -5.27 -22.76
C VAL A 143 1.75 -5.48 -21.58
N GLU A 144 2.01 -6.73 -21.23
CA GLU A 144 2.88 -7.06 -20.10
C GLU A 144 4.34 -6.70 -20.37
N ALA A 145 4.84 -6.92 -21.59
CA ALA A 145 6.20 -6.54 -21.96
C ALA A 145 6.38 -5.02 -21.91
N LEU A 146 5.41 -4.26 -22.43
CA LEU A 146 5.40 -2.79 -22.31
C LEU A 146 5.38 -2.36 -20.84
N CYS A 147 4.57 -2.99 -20.00
CA CYS A 147 4.53 -2.68 -18.57
C CYS A 147 5.90 -2.88 -17.89
N VAL A 148 6.58 -3.99 -18.18
CA VAL A 148 7.92 -4.28 -17.65
C VAL A 148 8.93 -3.21 -18.08
N GLU A 149 8.98 -2.89 -19.37
CA GLU A 149 9.96 -1.91 -19.88
C GLU A 149 9.67 -0.48 -19.37
N LEU A 150 8.39 -0.09 -19.25
CA LEU A 150 8.00 1.19 -18.67
C LEU A 150 8.37 1.27 -17.19
N LEU A 151 8.15 0.21 -16.41
CA LEU A 151 8.57 0.17 -15.00
C LEU A 151 10.10 0.25 -14.87
N LYS A 152 10.85 -0.49 -15.69
CA LYS A 152 12.32 -0.41 -15.72
C LYS A 152 12.80 1.01 -16.02
N THR A 153 12.16 1.68 -16.97
CA THR A 153 12.47 3.06 -17.34
C THR A 153 12.16 4.02 -16.19
N ALA A 154 10.95 3.95 -15.61
CA ALA A 154 10.53 4.82 -14.53
C ALA A 154 11.42 4.72 -13.28
N PHE A 155 11.84 3.50 -12.95
CA PHE A 155 12.66 3.24 -11.75
C PHE A 155 14.16 3.11 -12.04
N ARG A 156 14.59 3.26 -13.29
CA ARG A 156 16.01 3.16 -13.69
C ARG A 156 16.66 1.84 -13.23
N CYS A 157 15.94 0.73 -13.39
CA CYS A 157 16.36 -0.59 -12.95
C CYS A 157 16.44 -1.60 -14.10
N ASN A 158 17.13 -2.73 -13.88
CA ASN A 158 17.35 -3.75 -14.90
C ASN A 158 16.18 -4.73 -15.06
N TYR A 159 15.48 -5.01 -13.97
CA TYR A 159 14.41 -6.01 -13.91
C TYR A 159 13.21 -5.52 -13.14
N ALA A 160 12.01 -5.92 -13.57
CA ALA A 160 10.74 -5.61 -12.93
C ALA A 160 9.74 -6.76 -13.10
N ASP A 161 8.86 -6.96 -12.10
CA ASP A 161 7.69 -7.81 -12.23
C ASP A 161 6.44 -7.07 -11.77
N HIS A 162 5.38 -7.20 -12.57
CA HIS A 162 4.12 -6.46 -12.50
C HIS A 162 2.93 -7.31 -12.02
N ARG A 163 3.13 -8.63 -11.84
CA ARG A 163 2.02 -9.58 -11.61
C ARG A 163 1.42 -9.51 -10.21
N LEU A 164 2.02 -8.77 -9.29
CA LEU A 164 1.59 -8.65 -7.90
C LEU A 164 0.32 -7.79 -7.75
N MET A 165 -0.69 -8.31 -7.05
CA MET A 165 -1.94 -7.59 -6.80
C MET A 165 -1.82 -6.50 -5.72
N GLY A 166 -0.73 -6.44 -4.97
CA GLY A 166 -0.45 -5.44 -3.96
C GLY A 166 0.97 -5.52 -3.44
N SER A 167 1.48 -4.44 -2.83
CA SER A 167 2.85 -4.38 -2.30
C SER A 167 3.13 -5.44 -1.21
N MET A 168 2.13 -5.83 -0.43
CA MET A 168 2.26 -6.90 0.56
C MET A 168 2.68 -8.23 -0.07
N LEU A 169 2.18 -8.56 -1.27
CA LEU A 169 2.65 -9.73 -2.03
C LEU A 169 4.08 -9.55 -2.53
N GLY A 170 4.53 -8.32 -2.78
CA GLY A 170 5.93 -8.02 -3.08
C GLY A 170 6.84 -8.39 -1.91
N ASN A 171 6.49 -7.98 -0.69
CA ASN A 171 7.24 -8.35 0.51
C ASN A 171 7.20 -9.88 0.74
N MET A 172 6.05 -10.52 0.54
CA MET A 172 5.93 -11.97 0.63
C MET A 172 6.80 -12.70 -0.40
N THR A 173 6.86 -12.17 -1.63
CA THR A 173 7.78 -12.67 -2.67
C THR A 173 9.23 -12.60 -2.21
N VAL A 174 9.66 -11.47 -1.66
CA VAL A 174 11.02 -11.30 -1.14
C VAL A 174 11.33 -12.32 -0.05
N TYR A 175 10.42 -12.49 0.93
CA TYR A 175 10.63 -13.43 2.02
C TYR A 175 10.73 -14.87 1.52
N HIS A 176 9.88 -15.28 0.58
CA HIS A 176 9.92 -16.63 0.02
C HIS A 176 11.12 -16.88 -0.90
N ALA A 177 11.56 -15.86 -1.66
CA ALA A 177 12.67 -15.98 -2.59
C ALA A 177 14.06 -15.91 -1.93
N LEU A 178 14.17 -15.18 -0.80
CA LEU A 178 15.48 -14.79 -0.23
C LEU A 178 15.69 -15.21 1.22
N SER A 179 14.75 -15.95 1.82
CA SER A 179 14.91 -16.45 3.20
C SER A 179 14.22 -17.81 3.41
N GLU A 180 14.61 -18.49 4.48
CA GLU A 180 14.01 -19.74 4.93
C GLU A 180 13.27 -19.56 6.26
N PRO A 181 12.28 -20.43 6.61
CA PRO A 181 11.65 -20.41 7.92
C PRO A 181 12.67 -20.53 9.05
N GLY A 182 12.58 -19.66 10.05
CA GLY A 182 13.52 -19.58 11.16
C GLY A 182 14.65 -18.56 10.95
N ASP A 183 14.82 -18.05 9.75
CA ASP A 183 15.80 -16.99 9.49
C ASP A 183 15.46 -15.70 10.25
N VAL A 184 16.51 -14.95 10.55
CA VAL A 184 16.40 -13.64 11.23
C VAL A 184 16.29 -12.52 10.20
N ILE A 185 15.33 -11.63 10.42
CA ILE A 185 15.25 -10.34 9.73
C ILE A 185 15.23 -9.18 10.73
N MET A 186 15.61 -7.99 10.25
CA MET A 186 15.37 -6.76 10.98
C MET A 186 14.46 -5.83 10.17
N SER A 187 13.55 -5.13 10.86
CA SER A 187 12.62 -4.18 10.24
C SER A 187 12.31 -3.00 11.16
N ALA A 188 11.76 -1.93 10.60
CA ALA A 188 11.35 -0.77 11.39
C ALA A 188 10.26 -1.13 12.40
N PRO A 189 10.31 -0.62 13.65
CA PRO A 189 9.25 -0.81 14.64
C PRO A 189 8.01 0.03 14.30
N GLN A 190 6.82 -0.43 14.71
CA GLN A 190 5.54 0.17 14.34
C GLN A 190 5.38 1.65 14.75
N PRO A 191 5.79 2.10 15.97
CA PRO A 191 5.69 3.52 16.34
C PRO A 191 6.52 4.46 15.45
N PHE A 192 7.56 3.95 14.80
CA PHE A 192 8.37 4.67 13.81
C PHE A 192 7.86 4.48 12.38
N GLY A 193 6.65 3.94 12.22
CA GLY A 193 6.01 3.73 10.92
C GLY A 193 6.23 2.36 10.31
N GLY A 194 6.87 1.41 11.00
CA GLY A 194 7.04 0.05 10.51
C GLY A 194 5.72 -0.58 10.10
N HIS A 195 5.64 -1.11 8.88
CA HIS A 195 4.42 -1.70 8.35
C HIS A 195 4.26 -3.15 8.80
N SER A 196 3.03 -3.58 9.09
CA SER A 196 2.69 -4.93 9.55
C SER A 196 3.16 -6.04 8.60
N SER A 197 3.28 -5.78 7.29
CA SER A 197 3.83 -6.76 6.34
C SER A 197 5.23 -7.25 6.68
N ASN A 198 5.98 -6.47 7.46
CA ASN A 198 7.35 -6.77 7.86
C ASN A 198 7.45 -7.21 9.33
N ARG A 199 6.29 -7.55 9.94
CA ARG A 199 6.16 -7.91 11.36
C ARG A 199 5.60 -9.33 11.52
N SER A 200 5.53 -9.79 12.78
CA SER A 200 5.09 -11.15 13.13
C SER A 200 3.62 -11.44 12.82
N ASP A 201 2.80 -10.41 12.76
CA ASP A 201 1.37 -10.48 12.42
C ASP A 201 1.07 -10.39 10.91
N GLY A 202 2.12 -10.27 10.09
CA GLY A 202 2.02 -10.14 8.64
C GLY A 202 2.80 -11.21 7.85
N PRO A 203 3.10 -10.95 6.58
CA PRO A 203 3.85 -11.84 5.68
C PRO A 203 5.16 -12.39 6.25
N ALA A 204 5.94 -11.58 6.98
CA ALA A 204 7.18 -12.04 7.60
C ALA A 204 6.92 -13.14 8.64
N GLY A 205 5.91 -12.96 9.52
CA GLY A 205 5.49 -13.98 10.47
C GLY A 205 4.88 -15.21 9.80
N THR A 206 4.10 -15.02 8.71
CA THR A 206 3.55 -16.13 7.92
C THR A 206 4.65 -16.99 7.30
N ARG A 207 5.78 -16.39 6.90
CA ARG A 207 6.98 -17.13 6.44
C ARG A 207 7.69 -17.84 7.58
N GLY A 208 7.37 -17.52 8.84
CA GLY A 208 8.03 -18.09 10.02
C GLY A 208 9.39 -17.47 10.34
N LEU A 209 9.57 -16.19 10.02
CA LEU A 209 10.81 -15.45 10.27
C LEU A 209 10.88 -14.95 11.72
N GLN A 210 12.11 -14.83 12.25
CA GLN A 210 12.39 -14.18 13.52
C GLN A 210 12.67 -12.69 13.27
N ILE A 211 11.92 -11.80 13.92
CA ILE A 211 11.93 -10.37 13.58
C ILE A 211 12.49 -9.58 14.75
N PHE A 212 13.52 -8.78 14.49
CA PHE A 212 14.10 -7.81 15.42
C PHE A 212 13.92 -6.39 14.92
N ASP A 213 13.81 -5.47 15.85
CA ASP A 213 13.64 -4.06 15.54
C ASP A 213 14.96 -3.43 15.10
N VAL A 214 14.88 -2.59 14.07
CA VAL A 214 15.93 -1.63 13.74
C VAL A 214 15.87 -0.51 14.78
N PRO A 215 16.99 -0.17 15.45
CA PRO A 215 17.05 0.96 16.37
C PRO A 215 16.82 2.30 15.67
N PHE A 216 16.03 3.18 16.31
CA PHE A 216 15.74 4.53 15.85
C PHE A 216 16.01 5.56 16.95
N ASP A 217 16.45 6.75 16.56
CA ASP A 217 16.41 7.91 17.41
C ASP A 217 14.97 8.46 17.50
N MET A 218 14.46 8.60 18.71
CA MET A 218 13.07 8.98 18.95
C MET A 218 12.78 10.45 18.61
N HIS A 219 13.77 11.33 18.67
CA HIS A 219 13.60 12.77 18.45
C HIS A 219 13.79 13.12 16.96
N GLU A 220 14.80 12.50 16.35
CA GLU A 220 15.15 12.76 14.96
C GLU A 220 14.37 11.89 13.96
N LEU A 221 13.72 10.81 14.44
CA LEU A 221 13.03 9.79 13.63
C LEU A 221 13.94 9.20 12.55
N GLU A 222 15.21 9.07 12.86
CA GLU A 222 16.25 8.50 12.01
C GLU A 222 16.71 7.15 12.57
N VAL A 223 17.30 6.34 11.71
CA VAL A 223 17.94 5.10 12.15
C VAL A 223 19.15 5.46 13.03
N ASP A 224 19.20 4.92 14.24
CA ASP A 224 20.41 4.91 15.07
C ASP A 224 21.42 3.92 14.44
N LEU A 225 22.34 4.44 13.61
CA LEU A 225 23.29 3.62 12.87
C LEU A 225 24.26 2.84 13.76
N ASP A 226 24.67 3.39 14.89
CA ASP A 226 25.56 2.70 15.84
C ASP A 226 24.82 1.57 16.55
N GLY A 227 23.61 1.86 17.02
CA GLY A 227 22.69 0.87 17.58
C GLY A 227 22.33 -0.22 16.57
N PHE A 228 22.05 0.16 15.33
CA PHE A 228 21.78 -0.77 14.23
C PHE A 228 23.00 -1.67 13.94
N ALA A 229 24.20 -1.10 13.81
CA ALA A 229 25.41 -1.86 13.54
C ALA A 229 25.69 -2.90 14.63
N LYS A 230 25.49 -2.53 15.90
CA LYS A 230 25.63 -3.42 17.05
C LYS A 230 24.59 -4.55 17.01
N ALA A 231 23.32 -4.22 16.85
CA ALA A 231 22.25 -5.20 16.81
C ALA A 231 22.37 -6.13 15.58
N ALA A 232 22.67 -5.58 14.40
CA ALA A 232 22.83 -6.35 13.19
C ALA A 232 24.00 -7.35 13.25
N ARG A 233 25.17 -6.96 13.81
CA ARG A 233 26.27 -7.91 14.05
C ARG A 233 25.95 -8.97 15.07
N GLN A 234 25.13 -8.68 16.08
CA GLN A 234 24.67 -9.64 17.08
C GLN A 234 23.70 -10.66 16.46
N HIS A 235 22.72 -10.21 15.72
CA HIS A 235 21.63 -11.06 15.20
C HIS A 235 21.89 -11.63 13.82
N LYS A 236 22.81 -11.05 13.05
CA LYS A 236 23.20 -11.42 11.68
C LYS A 236 22.00 -11.68 10.77
N PRO A 237 21.08 -10.69 10.60
CA PRO A 237 19.89 -10.88 9.81
C PRO A 237 20.24 -11.24 8.35
N VAL A 238 19.52 -12.19 7.77
CA VAL A 238 19.62 -12.51 6.34
C VAL A 238 19.03 -11.37 5.48
N LEU A 239 18.00 -10.70 6.01
CA LEU A 239 17.37 -9.54 5.39
C LEU A 239 17.22 -8.41 6.41
N VAL A 240 17.47 -7.18 5.95
CA VAL A 240 16.98 -5.96 6.58
C VAL A 240 15.92 -5.38 5.66
N VAL A 241 14.68 -5.25 6.14
CA VAL A 241 13.54 -4.80 5.34
C VAL A 241 13.01 -3.50 5.91
N MET A 242 13.29 -2.40 5.21
CA MET A 242 12.80 -1.09 5.60
C MET A 242 11.54 -0.75 4.81
N GLY A 243 10.38 -1.04 5.42
CA GLY A 243 9.05 -0.77 4.89
C GLY A 243 8.25 0.01 5.91
N MET A 244 8.04 1.29 5.62
CA MET A 244 7.45 2.23 6.57
C MET A 244 6.21 2.90 5.97
N SER A 245 5.13 2.90 6.74
CA SER A 245 3.92 3.67 6.46
C SER A 245 4.06 5.15 6.84
N MET A 246 5.12 5.49 7.58
CA MET A 246 5.51 6.84 7.93
C MET A 246 7.00 7.01 7.59
N THR A 247 7.30 7.66 6.48
CA THR A 247 8.67 7.97 6.04
C THR A 247 8.71 9.44 5.66
N LEU A 248 9.29 10.27 6.52
CA LEU A 248 9.36 11.71 6.32
C LEU A 248 10.65 12.13 5.63
N PHE A 249 11.74 11.41 5.85
CA PHE A 249 13.08 11.69 5.31
C PHE A 249 13.71 10.42 4.73
N PRO A 250 14.73 10.55 3.85
CA PRO A 250 15.47 9.41 3.32
C PRO A 250 16.11 8.55 4.43
N LEU A 251 16.25 7.25 4.16
CA LEU A 251 16.87 6.28 5.05
C LEU A 251 18.36 6.09 4.68
N PRO A 252 19.24 5.76 5.63
CA PRO A 252 20.68 5.51 5.39
C PRO A 252 20.91 4.12 4.75
N VAL A 253 20.35 3.90 3.55
CA VAL A 253 20.37 2.61 2.85
C VAL A 253 21.79 2.14 2.58
N ARG A 254 22.67 3.04 2.18
CA ARG A 254 24.07 2.72 1.83
C ARG A 254 24.83 2.20 3.04
N GLU A 255 24.75 2.91 4.16
CA GLU A 255 25.43 2.56 5.41
C GLU A 255 24.90 1.23 5.97
N MET A 256 23.58 1.08 6.01
CA MET A 256 22.94 -0.16 6.48
C MET A 256 23.30 -1.36 5.60
N SER A 257 23.29 -1.18 4.28
CA SER A 257 23.65 -2.23 3.32
C SER A 257 25.11 -2.67 3.46
N GLN A 258 26.02 -1.73 3.67
CA GLN A 258 27.44 -2.03 3.89
C GLN A 258 27.67 -2.84 5.17
N ILE A 259 26.98 -2.49 6.25
CA ILE A 259 27.09 -3.21 7.52
C ILE A 259 26.62 -4.67 7.36
N ILE A 260 25.47 -4.91 6.77
CA ILE A 260 24.91 -6.27 6.67
C ILE A 260 25.64 -7.13 5.62
N ALA A 261 26.31 -6.51 4.66
CA ALA A 261 27.14 -7.22 3.69
C ALA A 261 28.32 -7.96 4.33
N GLU A 262 28.76 -7.61 5.55
CA GLU A 262 29.86 -8.28 6.28
C GLU A 262 29.62 -9.80 6.46
N TRP A 263 28.35 -10.25 6.45
CA TRP A 263 27.96 -11.69 6.56
C TRP A 263 27.06 -12.16 5.43
N GLY A 264 26.91 -11.38 4.33
CA GLY A 264 26.07 -11.73 3.18
C GLY A 264 24.59 -11.38 3.36
N GLY A 265 24.22 -10.59 4.37
CA GLY A 265 22.87 -10.06 4.54
C GLY A 265 22.49 -9.13 3.38
N LYS A 266 21.18 -9.02 3.10
CA LYS A 266 20.63 -8.24 2.00
C LYS A 266 19.70 -7.17 2.50
N PHE A 267 19.75 -5.96 1.92
CA PHE A 267 18.85 -4.85 2.22
C PHE A 267 17.71 -4.81 1.20
N ILE A 268 16.48 -4.74 1.72
CA ILE A 268 15.24 -4.64 0.94
C ILE A 268 14.60 -3.30 1.27
N PHE A 269 14.28 -2.53 0.23
CA PHE A 269 13.54 -1.29 0.40
C PHE A 269 12.07 -1.52 0.03
N ASP A 270 11.19 -1.48 1.03
CA ASP A 270 9.75 -1.45 0.77
C ASP A 270 9.31 0.00 0.54
N GLY A 271 9.33 0.39 -0.72
CA GLY A 271 8.97 1.73 -1.18
C GLY A 271 7.47 1.92 -1.44
N ALA A 272 6.60 1.16 -0.77
CA ALA A 272 5.15 1.23 -1.03
C ALA A 272 4.60 2.66 -0.98
N HIS A 273 5.07 3.50 -0.07
CA HIS A 273 4.69 4.92 0.02
C HIS A 273 5.51 5.83 -0.89
N GLN A 274 6.77 5.48 -1.19
CA GLN A 274 7.73 6.33 -1.87
C GLN A 274 7.86 6.03 -3.38
N ALA A 275 7.17 5.02 -3.90
CA ALA A 275 7.33 4.56 -5.27
C ALA A 275 7.25 5.68 -6.33
N GLY A 276 6.27 6.57 -6.22
CA GLY A 276 6.17 7.73 -7.11
C GLY A 276 7.31 8.73 -6.92
N LEU A 277 7.66 9.04 -5.67
CA LEU A 277 8.75 9.96 -5.35
C LEU A 277 10.11 9.46 -5.87
N ILE A 278 10.35 8.13 -5.78
CA ILE A 278 11.57 7.48 -6.31
C ILE A 278 11.56 7.51 -7.84
N ALA A 279 10.44 7.16 -8.47
CA ALA A 279 10.30 7.16 -9.93
C ALA A 279 10.46 8.58 -10.50
N GLY A 280 9.84 9.58 -9.87
CA GLY A 280 9.96 11.00 -10.25
C GLY A 280 11.27 11.67 -9.82
N GLY A 281 12.22 10.95 -9.22
CA GLY A 281 13.53 11.48 -8.85
C GLY A 281 13.51 12.50 -7.70
N GLN A 282 12.46 12.54 -6.91
CA GLN A 282 12.28 13.49 -5.79
C GLN A 282 12.50 12.86 -4.41
N PHE A 283 13.08 11.66 -4.39
CA PHE A 283 13.50 10.94 -3.19
C PHE A 283 14.78 10.16 -3.47
N GLN A 284 15.32 9.45 -2.47
CA GLN A 284 16.51 8.61 -2.62
C GLN A 284 16.35 7.54 -3.71
N ASP A 285 17.45 6.99 -4.20
CA ASP A 285 17.50 5.88 -5.16
C ASP A 285 18.00 4.60 -4.50
N PRO A 286 17.11 3.82 -3.84
CA PRO A 286 17.52 2.71 -2.98
C PRO A 286 18.32 1.62 -3.70
N LEU A 287 17.98 1.31 -4.97
CA LEU A 287 18.67 0.28 -5.76
C LEU A 287 20.12 0.66 -6.07
N ASN A 288 20.43 1.97 -6.23
CA ASN A 288 21.78 2.48 -6.41
C ASN A 288 22.49 2.78 -5.09
N GLU A 289 21.77 2.75 -3.98
CA GLU A 289 22.32 2.91 -2.62
C GLU A 289 22.64 1.58 -1.94
N GLY A 290 22.26 0.44 -2.51
CA GLY A 290 22.63 -0.88 -2.00
C GLY A 290 21.46 -1.81 -1.66
N ALA A 291 20.21 -1.36 -1.83
CA ALA A 291 19.07 -2.26 -1.76
C ALA A 291 19.12 -3.25 -2.93
N VAL A 292 18.99 -4.55 -2.65
CA VAL A 292 18.99 -5.58 -3.70
C VAL A 292 17.63 -5.72 -4.37
N VAL A 293 16.55 -5.35 -3.67
CA VAL A 293 15.17 -5.33 -4.16
C VAL A 293 14.46 -4.08 -3.64
N LEU A 294 13.67 -3.48 -4.52
CA LEU A 294 12.68 -2.45 -4.21
C LEU A 294 11.27 -3.03 -4.46
N THR A 295 10.42 -3.08 -3.43
CA THR A 295 9.00 -3.37 -3.60
C THR A 295 8.20 -2.07 -3.60
N GLY A 296 7.11 -2.00 -4.37
CA GLY A 296 6.32 -0.78 -4.52
C GLY A 296 4.82 -1.02 -4.57
N SER A 297 4.06 0.04 -4.28
CA SER A 297 2.61 0.10 -4.47
C SER A 297 2.27 1.15 -5.51
N ALA A 298 1.54 0.76 -6.55
CA ALA A 298 1.14 1.69 -7.59
C ALA A 298 -0.01 2.62 -7.17
N GLY A 299 -0.88 2.19 -6.26
CA GLY A 299 -2.07 2.94 -5.84
C GLY A 299 -1.82 4.09 -4.87
N LYS A 300 -0.55 4.41 -4.55
CA LYS A 300 -0.17 5.49 -3.64
C LYS A 300 0.50 6.63 -4.43
N THR A 301 1.70 7.08 -4.05
CA THR A 301 2.40 8.17 -4.76
C THR A 301 2.61 7.92 -6.26
N PHE A 302 2.67 6.67 -6.69
CA PHE A 302 2.77 6.34 -8.13
C PHE A 302 1.48 6.64 -8.91
N SER A 303 0.36 6.89 -8.23
CA SER A 303 -0.93 7.31 -8.80
C SER A 303 -1.53 6.37 -9.85
N GLY A 304 -1.22 5.09 -9.74
CA GLY A 304 -1.71 4.01 -10.59
C GLY A 304 -2.82 3.17 -9.96
N PRO A 305 -3.17 2.03 -10.55
CA PRO A 305 -4.15 1.11 -9.99
C PRO A 305 -3.65 0.48 -8.69
N GLN A 306 -4.56 -0.07 -7.87
CA GLN A 306 -4.17 -0.91 -6.73
C GLN A 306 -3.39 -2.13 -7.24
N SER A 307 -2.07 -2.05 -7.14
CA SER A 307 -1.12 -3.02 -7.68
C SER A 307 0.17 -3.01 -6.88
N GLY A 308 0.86 -4.14 -6.85
CA GLY A 308 2.25 -4.23 -6.40
C GLY A 308 3.21 -4.28 -7.59
N MET A 309 4.45 -3.93 -7.32
CA MET A 309 5.58 -4.10 -8.23
C MET A 309 6.81 -4.52 -7.43
N ILE A 310 7.71 -5.25 -8.08
CA ILE A 310 9.00 -5.64 -7.51
C ILE A 310 10.09 -5.38 -8.54
N LEU A 311 11.19 -4.78 -8.11
CA LEU A 311 12.22 -4.19 -8.96
C LEU A 311 13.60 -4.56 -8.41
N TRP A 312 14.54 -4.89 -9.30
CA TRP A 312 15.89 -5.29 -8.88
C TRP A 312 16.92 -5.08 -10.00
N ASN A 313 18.21 -5.16 -9.65
CA ASN A 313 19.30 -5.00 -10.62
C ASN A 313 20.13 -6.26 -10.82
N ASP A 314 20.21 -7.15 -9.84
CA ASP A 314 21.03 -8.37 -9.90
C ASP A 314 20.31 -9.48 -10.67
N PRO A 315 20.85 -9.96 -11.80
CA PRO A 315 20.25 -11.06 -12.59
C PRO A 315 20.12 -12.36 -11.81
N ALA A 316 20.91 -12.59 -10.76
CA ALA A 316 20.83 -13.79 -9.94
C ALA A 316 19.50 -13.88 -9.14
N LEU A 317 18.84 -12.76 -8.91
CA LEU A 317 17.55 -12.72 -8.20
C LEU A 317 16.35 -13.03 -9.14
N THR A 318 16.55 -13.01 -10.45
CA THR A 318 15.45 -13.11 -11.43
C THR A 318 14.70 -14.44 -11.30
N GLN A 319 15.41 -15.56 -11.30
CA GLN A 319 14.76 -16.87 -11.23
C GLN A 319 14.08 -17.12 -9.86
N PRO A 320 14.73 -16.88 -8.71
CA PRO A 320 14.08 -17.02 -7.40
C PRO A 320 12.80 -16.17 -7.24
N ILE A 321 12.82 -14.93 -7.70
CA ILE A 321 11.66 -14.03 -7.67
C ILE A 321 10.56 -14.55 -8.61
N ALA A 322 10.90 -14.90 -9.84
CA ALA A 322 9.93 -15.36 -10.84
C ALA A 322 9.21 -16.64 -10.42
N ASP A 323 9.96 -17.63 -9.86
CA ASP A 323 9.42 -18.92 -9.39
C ASP A 323 8.55 -18.74 -8.14
N THR A 324 8.89 -17.76 -7.29
CA THR A 324 8.07 -17.42 -6.12
C THR A 324 6.77 -16.73 -6.54
N ILE A 325 6.80 -15.85 -7.54
CA ILE A 325 5.57 -15.20 -8.01
C ILE A 325 4.68 -16.24 -8.70
N PHE A 326 5.20 -16.96 -9.69
CA PHE A 326 4.44 -17.98 -10.39
C PHE A 326 5.19 -19.33 -10.37
N PRO A 327 4.53 -20.39 -9.88
CA PRO A 327 3.10 -20.50 -9.56
C PRO A 327 2.75 -20.27 -8.08
N ALA A 328 3.71 -19.90 -7.20
CA ALA A 328 3.51 -20.01 -5.76
C ALA A 328 2.56 -18.93 -5.17
N LEU A 329 2.69 -17.67 -5.57
CA LEU A 329 1.92 -16.56 -4.98
C LEU A 329 0.87 -15.95 -5.92
N ALA A 330 1.04 -16.09 -7.24
CA ALA A 330 0.10 -15.56 -8.22
C ALA A 330 0.00 -16.53 -9.41
N ALA A 331 -1.17 -17.12 -9.64
CA ALA A 331 -1.45 -17.90 -10.83
C ALA A 331 -2.11 -17.03 -11.90
N THR A 332 -3.37 -16.65 -11.69
CA THR A 332 -4.11 -15.76 -12.60
C THR A 332 -3.99 -14.32 -12.13
N HIS A 333 -3.22 -13.51 -12.81
CA HIS A 333 -3.14 -12.07 -12.52
C HIS A 333 -4.10 -11.28 -13.43
N GLN A 334 -4.50 -10.10 -12.98
CA GLN A 334 -5.50 -9.27 -13.64
C GLN A 334 -4.84 -8.42 -14.73
N VAL A 335 -5.01 -8.80 -16.01
CA VAL A 335 -4.33 -8.16 -17.15
C VAL A 335 -4.80 -6.70 -17.35
N ASN A 336 -6.07 -6.39 -17.10
CA ASN A 336 -6.56 -5.00 -17.14
C ASN A 336 -5.84 -4.09 -16.14
N ARG A 337 -5.50 -4.61 -14.96
CA ARG A 337 -4.69 -3.89 -13.97
C ARG A 337 -3.26 -3.69 -14.46
N VAL A 338 -2.68 -4.66 -15.16
CA VAL A 338 -1.35 -4.53 -15.77
C VAL A 338 -1.34 -3.45 -16.85
N ALA A 339 -2.34 -3.42 -17.72
CA ALA A 339 -2.51 -2.37 -18.74
C ALA A 339 -2.61 -0.98 -18.09
N ALA A 340 -3.41 -0.86 -17.02
CA ALA A 340 -3.54 0.35 -16.25
C ALA A 340 -2.22 0.78 -15.57
N LEU A 341 -1.45 -0.18 -15.04
CA LEU A 341 -0.13 0.06 -14.46
C LEU A 341 0.88 0.55 -15.51
N ALA A 342 0.85 -0.02 -16.71
CA ALA A 342 1.71 0.41 -17.82
C ALA A 342 1.47 1.88 -18.20
N VAL A 343 0.20 2.30 -18.32
CA VAL A 343 -0.13 3.71 -18.58
C VAL A 343 0.29 4.61 -17.43
N SER A 344 0.08 4.19 -16.17
CA SER A 344 0.54 4.96 -15.03
C SER A 344 2.08 5.11 -14.99
N ALA A 345 2.81 4.09 -15.44
CA ALA A 345 4.28 4.18 -15.56
C ALA A 345 4.69 5.18 -16.66
N ALA A 346 3.96 5.22 -17.79
CA ALA A 346 4.20 6.20 -18.83
C ALA A 346 3.89 7.64 -18.36
N GLU A 347 2.77 7.85 -17.64
CA GLU A 347 2.45 9.16 -17.01
C GLU A 347 3.53 9.57 -15.99
N MET A 348 4.06 8.61 -15.23
CA MET A 348 5.13 8.88 -14.25
C MET A 348 6.46 9.24 -14.93
N ILE A 349 6.77 8.66 -16.07
CA ILE A 349 7.96 9.02 -16.86
C ILE A 349 7.84 10.45 -17.40
N GLU A 350 6.66 10.84 -17.88
CA GLU A 350 6.43 12.16 -18.48
C GLU A 350 6.27 13.27 -17.45
N PHE A 351 5.46 13.04 -16.42
CA PHE A 351 5.05 14.09 -15.47
C PHE A 351 5.64 13.94 -14.08
N GLY A 352 6.28 12.81 -13.79
CA GLY A 352 6.64 12.42 -12.41
C GLY A 352 7.57 13.39 -11.71
N GLU A 353 8.57 13.95 -12.41
CA GLU A 353 9.51 14.91 -11.82
C GLU A 353 8.78 16.13 -11.23
N PHE A 354 7.97 16.79 -12.04
CA PHE A 354 7.23 17.98 -11.61
C PHE A 354 6.14 17.65 -10.59
N TYR A 355 5.40 16.55 -10.82
CA TYR A 355 4.33 16.14 -9.92
C TYR A 355 4.86 15.81 -8.53
N MET A 356 5.90 15.02 -8.42
CA MET A 356 6.50 14.64 -7.13
C MET A 356 7.18 15.84 -6.45
N ALA A 357 7.84 16.72 -7.21
CA ALA A 357 8.39 17.95 -6.66
C ALA A 357 7.30 18.83 -6.02
N GLN A 358 6.14 18.99 -6.69
CA GLN A 358 5.03 19.76 -6.15
C GLN A 358 4.39 19.08 -4.94
N ILE A 359 4.28 17.76 -4.93
CA ILE A 359 3.81 17.01 -3.76
C ILE A 359 4.66 17.32 -2.51
N VAL A 360 5.98 17.32 -2.65
CA VAL A 360 6.90 17.62 -1.53
C VAL A 360 6.79 19.09 -1.10
N LYS A 361 6.67 20.04 -2.04
CA LYS A 361 6.45 21.46 -1.72
C LYS A 361 5.15 21.65 -0.93
N ASN A 362 4.07 21.04 -1.40
CA ASN A 362 2.77 21.10 -0.74
C ASN A 362 2.82 20.45 0.66
N ALA A 363 3.49 19.32 0.82
CA ALA A 363 3.63 18.69 2.13
C ALA A 363 4.39 19.57 3.13
N LYS A 364 5.47 20.22 2.70
CA LYS A 364 6.21 21.18 3.53
C LYS A 364 5.34 22.39 3.91
N ALA A 365 4.62 22.95 2.94
CA ALA A 365 3.73 24.08 3.17
C ALA A 365 2.60 23.72 4.14
N LEU A 366 1.96 22.57 3.96
CA LEU A 366 0.93 22.09 4.88
C LEU A 366 1.47 21.89 6.29
N GLY A 367 2.64 21.24 6.42
CA GLY A 367 3.27 21.02 7.73
C GLY A 367 3.54 22.34 8.46
N LYS A 368 4.11 23.32 7.75
CA LYS A 368 4.39 24.66 8.28
C LYS A 368 3.10 25.38 8.69
N ALA A 369 2.11 25.39 7.80
CA ALA A 369 0.86 26.10 8.03
C ALA A 369 0.06 25.54 9.23
N LEU A 370 0.09 24.22 9.43
CA LEU A 370 -0.53 23.57 10.60
C LEU A 370 0.19 23.94 11.90
N ASP A 371 1.51 23.88 11.92
CA ASP A 371 2.33 24.19 13.10
C ASP A 371 2.16 25.65 13.53
N GLU A 372 2.18 26.59 12.59
CA GLU A 372 1.92 28.01 12.81
C GLU A 372 0.51 28.31 13.37
N ARG A 373 -0.46 27.41 13.11
CA ARG A 373 -1.84 27.50 13.63
C ARG A 373 -2.07 26.71 14.93
N GLY A 374 -1.01 26.23 15.58
CA GLY A 374 -1.08 25.55 16.86
C GLY A 374 -1.45 24.06 16.79
N ILE A 375 -1.32 23.43 15.63
CA ILE A 375 -1.40 21.98 15.45
C ILE A 375 0.02 21.44 15.31
N PRO A 376 0.64 20.90 16.37
CA PRO A 376 2.06 20.54 16.37
C PRO A 376 2.37 19.43 15.36
N VAL A 377 3.35 19.68 14.49
CA VAL A 377 3.80 18.76 13.45
C VAL A 377 5.17 18.18 13.82
N LEU A 378 5.38 16.89 13.47
CA LEU A 378 6.66 16.23 13.69
C LEU A 378 7.77 16.89 12.87
N LEU A 379 8.99 16.93 13.43
CA LEU A 379 10.23 17.36 12.75
C LEU A 379 10.19 18.79 12.19
N ALA A 380 9.48 19.71 12.85
CA ALA A 380 9.45 21.12 12.45
C ALA A 380 10.87 21.71 12.32
N HIS A 381 11.80 21.35 13.23
CA HIS A 381 13.20 21.80 13.20
C HIS A 381 13.97 21.30 11.95
N LYS A 382 13.50 20.25 11.25
CA LYS A 382 14.06 19.70 10.01
C LYS A 382 13.30 20.13 8.75
N GLY A 383 12.32 21.05 8.88
CA GLY A 383 11.46 21.50 7.78
C GLY A 383 10.33 20.51 7.47
N TYR A 384 9.85 19.79 8.47
CA TYR A 384 8.69 18.90 8.48
C TYR A 384 8.86 17.58 7.72
N THR A 385 9.24 17.62 6.43
CA THR A 385 9.28 16.42 5.59
C THR A 385 10.09 16.65 4.30
N GLN A 386 10.59 15.57 3.72
CA GLN A 386 11.07 15.49 2.34
C GLN A 386 10.23 14.50 1.51
N SER A 387 9.06 14.09 2.02
CA SER A 387 8.16 13.18 1.35
C SER A 387 6.78 13.84 1.11
N HIS A 388 5.80 13.03 0.73
CA HIS A 388 4.41 13.45 0.57
C HIS A 388 3.61 13.52 1.88
N GLN A 389 4.22 13.14 3.00
CA GLN A 389 3.54 12.94 4.28
C GLN A 389 3.79 14.08 5.25
N VAL A 390 2.77 14.37 6.05
CA VAL A 390 2.80 15.27 7.21
C VAL A 390 2.18 14.53 8.40
N ILE A 391 2.85 14.55 9.54
CA ILE A 391 2.39 13.89 10.77
C ILE A 391 2.21 14.94 11.86
N ALA A 392 0.99 15.06 12.37
CA ALA A 392 0.68 15.95 13.48
C ALA A 392 0.45 15.19 14.78
N ARG A 393 0.88 15.78 15.92
CA ARG A 393 0.54 15.33 17.27
C ARG A 393 -0.81 15.92 17.66
N VAL A 394 -1.82 15.06 17.84
CA VAL A 394 -3.20 15.54 18.08
C VAL A 394 -3.80 15.03 19.38
N LYS A 395 -2.96 14.54 20.31
CA LYS A 395 -3.40 14.05 21.62
C LYS A 395 -4.20 15.10 22.39
N GLN A 396 -3.79 16.37 22.35
CA GLN A 396 -4.49 17.48 23.02
C GLN A 396 -5.87 17.79 22.44
N PHE A 397 -6.15 17.33 21.23
CA PHE A 397 -7.44 17.52 20.55
C PHE A 397 -8.36 16.29 20.65
N GLY A 398 -7.97 15.25 21.43
CA GLY A 398 -8.75 14.01 21.63
C GLY A 398 -8.11 12.75 21.04
N GLY A 399 -6.92 12.87 20.43
CA GLY A 399 -6.21 11.75 19.77
C GLY A 399 -6.61 11.53 18.33
N GLY A 400 -5.83 10.68 17.64
CA GLY A 400 -5.93 10.53 16.19
C GLY A 400 -7.28 10.02 15.69
N LEU A 401 -7.93 9.11 16.41
CA LEU A 401 -9.23 8.57 16.02
C LEU A 401 -10.33 9.64 16.05
N GLU A 402 -10.46 10.34 17.18
CA GLU A 402 -11.47 11.37 17.37
C GLU A 402 -11.27 12.55 16.40
N VAL A 403 -10.02 12.98 16.25
CA VAL A 403 -9.65 14.06 15.33
C VAL A 403 -9.97 13.70 13.88
N ALA A 404 -9.64 12.49 13.44
CA ALA A 404 -9.93 12.06 12.08
C ALA A 404 -11.44 12.03 11.79
N HIS A 405 -12.26 11.61 12.75
CA HIS A 405 -13.71 11.62 12.59
C HIS A 405 -14.27 13.04 12.52
N ARG A 406 -13.87 13.93 13.45
CA ARG A 406 -14.32 15.34 13.43
C ARG A 406 -13.93 16.08 12.14
N LEU A 407 -12.72 15.83 11.63
CA LEU A 407 -12.29 16.39 10.35
C LEU A 407 -13.09 15.81 9.18
N ALA A 408 -13.43 14.51 9.21
CA ALA A 408 -14.27 13.90 8.17
C ALA A 408 -15.68 14.49 8.13
N GLU A 409 -16.25 14.90 9.27
CA GLU A 409 -17.52 15.64 9.33
C GLU A 409 -17.43 17.00 8.62
N ALA A 410 -16.24 17.61 8.60
CA ALA A 410 -15.93 18.82 7.82
C ALA A 410 -15.46 18.53 6.37
N ASN A 411 -15.60 17.31 5.85
CA ASN A 411 -15.08 16.85 4.55
C ASN A 411 -13.55 16.95 4.39
N LEU A 412 -12.79 16.93 5.49
CA LEU A 412 -11.33 16.87 5.52
C LEU A 412 -10.90 15.44 5.87
N ILE A 413 -10.48 14.66 4.89
CA ILE A 413 -10.26 13.22 5.08
C ILE A 413 -8.80 12.94 5.40
N THR A 414 -8.56 12.41 6.60
CA THR A 414 -7.25 12.09 7.16
C THR A 414 -7.27 10.72 7.81
N ASN A 415 -6.15 10.21 8.32
CA ASN A 415 -6.16 9.00 9.14
C ASN A 415 -5.37 9.12 10.43
N LYS A 416 -5.84 8.40 11.45
CA LYS A 416 -5.09 8.15 12.68
C LYS A 416 -3.76 7.44 12.39
N ASN A 417 -2.73 7.74 13.17
CA ASN A 417 -1.41 7.11 13.03
C ASN A 417 -0.68 7.07 14.38
N LEU A 418 0.07 5.99 14.65
CA LEU A 418 1.00 5.98 15.76
C LEU A 418 2.07 7.07 15.57
N VAL A 419 2.52 7.65 16.66
CA VAL A 419 3.70 8.51 16.74
C VAL A 419 4.72 7.86 17.68
N PRO A 420 5.99 8.29 17.67
CA PRO A 420 7.05 7.62 18.43
C PRO A 420 6.80 7.46 19.94
N GLU A 421 5.98 8.35 20.50
CA GLU A 421 5.61 8.31 21.91
C GLU A 421 4.51 7.29 22.24
N ASP A 422 3.81 6.77 21.23
CA ASP A 422 2.79 5.74 21.36
C ASP A 422 3.43 4.34 21.49
N LYS A 423 2.71 3.43 22.11
CA LYS A 423 3.07 2.01 22.12
C LYS A 423 2.42 1.29 20.94
N PRO A 424 2.96 0.14 20.51
CA PRO A 424 2.32 -0.67 19.45
C PRO A 424 0.85 -1.02 19.75
N GLU A 425 0.51 -1.22 21.02
CA GLU A 425 -0.84 -1.57 21.47
C GLU A 425 -1.86 -0.41 21.32
N ASP A 426 -1.38 0.83 21.17
CA ASP A 426 -2.22 2.03 21.02
C ASP A 426 -2.75 2.22 19.58
N TRP A 427 -2.58 1.23 18.70
CA TRP A 427 -2.94 1.30 17.28
C TRP A 427 -4.41 1.65 17.00
N ASP A 428 -5.32 1.33 17.91
CA ASP A 428 -6.75 1.64 17.81
C ASP A 428 -7.05 3.10 18.21
N ARG A 429 -6.26 3.68 19.13
CA ARG A 429 -6.40 5.06 19.63
C ARG A 429 -5.06 5.80 19.68
N PRO A 430 -4.35 5.93 18.56
CA PRO A 430 -3.04 6.58 18.54
C PRO A 430 -3.12 8.08 18.76
N SER A 431 -1.97 8.67 19.12
CA SER A 431 -1.86 10.11 19.41
C SER A 431 -1.64 10.98 18.18
N GLY A 432 -1.39 10.39 17.02
CA GLY A 432 -1.03 11.09 15.79
C GLY A 432 -2.12 11.10 14.73
N LEU A 433 -1.99 12.07 13.82
CA LEU A 433 -2.76 12.21 12.59
C LEU A 433 -1.80 12.22 11.41
N ARG A 434 -2.03 11.35 10.42
CA ARG A 434 -1.24 11.31 9.19
C ARG A 434 -2.02 11.95 8.05
N MET A 435 -1.31 12.78 7.29
CA MET A 435 -1.81 13.45 6.09
C MET A 435 -0.85 13.21 4.92
N GLY A 436 -1.34 13.35 3.71
CA GLY A 436 -0.56 13.29 2.48
C GLY A 436 -1.13 14.25 1.44
N THR A 437 -0.27 14.74 0.56
CA THR A 437 -0.62 15.79 -0.41
C THR A 437 -0.75 15.29 -1.85
N ILE A 438 -0.85 13.97 -2.04
CA ILE A 438 -0.88 13.34 -3.37
C ILE A 438 -2.08 13.82 -4.18
N GLU A 439 -3.30 13.65 -3.63
CA GLU A 439 -4.54 13.94 -4.34
C GLU A 439 -4.73 15.44 -4.56
N VAL A 440 -4.53 16.24 -3.53
CA VAL A 440 -4.68 17.71 -3.62
C VAL A 440 -3.72 18.30 -4.65
N THR A 441 -2.50 17.78 -4.75
CA THR A 441 -1.55 18.19 -5.80
C THR A 441 -2.02 17.74 -7.17
N ARG A 442 -2.56 16.53 -7.32
CA ARG A 442 -3.09 16.05 -8.60
C ARG A 442 -4.33 16.84 -9.07
N LEU A 443 -5.04 17.46 -8.14
CA LEU A 443 -6.14 18.38 -8.41
C LEU A 443 -5.68 19.81 -8.74
N GLY A 444 -4.38 20.05 -8.84
CA GLY A 444 -3.79 21.33 -9.24
C GLY A 444 -3.63 22.32 -8.09
N MET A 445 -3.73 21.87 -6.82
CA MET A 445 -3.47 22.71 -5.67
C MET A 445 -1.96 22.94 -5.47
N ASN A 446 -1.60 24.12 -4.97
CA ASN A 446 -0.24 24.53 -4.66
C ASN A 446 -0.07 24.92 -3.19
N GLU A 447 1.06 25.52 -2.84
CA GLU A 447 1.42 25.89 -1.46
C GLU A 447 0.42 26.85 -0.80
N SER A 448 -0.19 27.79 -1.57
CA SER A 448 -1.18 28.71 -1.03
C SER A 448 -2.50 28.02 -0.68
N ASP A 449 -2.85 26.94 -1.39
CA ASP A 449 -4.01 26.13 -1.08
C ASP A 449 -3.80 25.33 0.21
N MET A 450 -2.55 24.94 0.52
CA MET A 450 -2.19 24.27 1.76
C MET A 450 -2.40 25.15 3.01
N GLU A 451 -2.18 26.45 2.87
CA GLU A 451 -2.52 27.44 3.92
C GLU A 451 -4.03 27.43 4.21
N THR A 452 -4.87 27.45 3.17
CA THR A 452 -6.33 27.39 3.30
C THR A 452 -6.80 26.08 3.92
N ILE A 453 -6.20 24.95 3.53
CA ILE A 453 -6.51 23.63 4.11
C ILE A 453 -6.14 23.60 5.61
N ALA A 454 -4.97 24.12 5.96
CA ALA A 454 -4.54 24.22 7.36
C ALA A 454 -5.47 25.12 8.19
N ASP A 455 -6.00 26.19 7.60
CA ASP A 455 -6.98 27.06 8.23
C ASP A 455 -8.28 26.30 8.55
N PHE A 456 -8.85 25.57 7.59
CA PHE A 456 -10.02 24.72 7.85
C PHE A 456 -9.77 23.72 8.99
N MET A 457 -8.60 23.09 9.03
CA MET A 457 -8.25 22.17 10.11
C MET A 457 -8.13 22.89 11.46
N ALA A 458 -7.53 24.07 11.51
CA ALA A 458 -7.39 24.87 12.73
C ALA A 458 -8.76 25.33 13.28
N ARG A 459 -9.67 25.76 12.43
CA ARG A 459 -11.04 26.11 12.82
C ARG A 459 -11.73 24.95 13.54
N VAL A 460 -11.62 23.72 12.99
CA VAL A 460 -12.23 22.53 13.64
C VAL A 460 -11.52 22.16 14.94
N LEU A 461 -10.18 22.16 14.96
CA LEU A 461 -9.41 21.55 16.04
C LEU A 461 -9.04 22.53 17.14
N VAL A 462 -8.60 23.74 16.78
CA VAL A 462 -8.08 24.77 17.69
C VAL A 462 -9.21 25.70 18.14
N GLU A 463 -9.96 26.24 17.17
CA GLU A 463 -11.05 27.19 17.42
C GLU A 463 -12.34 26.49 17.85
N LYS A 464 -12.43 25.17 17.64
CA LYS A 464 -13.58 24.32 18.00
C LYS A 464 -14.88 24.75 17.33
N GLU A 465 -14.77 25.27 16.10
CA GLU A 465 -15.92 25.57 15.28
C GLU A 465 -16.70 24.29 14.94
N ASP A 466 -18.01 24.41 14.75
CA ASP A 466 -18.86 23.28 14.35
C ASP A 466 -18.36 22.73 12.98
N PRO A 467 -17.99 21.44 12.89
CA PRO A 467 -17.55 20.84 11.63
C PRO A 467 -18.53 21.04 10.45
N ALA A 468 -19.84 21.08 10.73
CA ALA A 468 -20.84 21.33 9.69
C ALA A 468 -20.78 22.75 9.09
N SER A 469 -20.33 23.73 9.85
CA SER A 469 -20.07 25.09 9.36
C SER A 469 -18.86 25.11 8.43
N VAL A 470 -17.73 24.51 8.88
CA VAL A 470 -16.50 24.42 8.10
C VAL A 470 -16.68 23.59 6.83
N GLN A 471 -17.50 22.50 6.88
CA GLN A 471 -17.82 21.67 5.72
C GLN A 471 -18.29 22.48 4.51
N LYS A 472 -19.08 23.51 4.74
CA LYS A 472 -19.61 24.35 3.69
C LYS A 472 -18.50 25.07 2.92
N ASP A 473 -17.57 25.66 3.68
CA ASP A 473 -16.44 26.39 3.10
C ASP A 473 -15.47 25.43 2.40
N VAL A 474 -15.30 24.23 2.94
CA VAL A 474 -14.51 23.14 2.30
C VAL A 474 -15.13 22.76 0.94
N VAL A 475 -16.46 22.59 0.87
CA VAL A 475 -17.14 22.27 -0.38
C VAL A 475 -17.00 23.41 -1.40
N ASP A 476 -17.18 24.66 -0.96
CA ASP A 476 -17.04 25.83 -1.83
C ASP A 476 -15.61 25.99 -2.35
N PHE A 477 -14.61 25.76 -1.50
CA PHE A 477 -13.20 25.74 -1.89
C PHE A 477 -12.89 24.61 -2.87
N ARG A 478 -13.45 23.42 -2.66
CA ARG A 478 -13.20 22.21 -3.47
C ARG A 478 -13.91 22.24 -4.84
N TYR A 479 -15.02 22.98 -4.95
CA TYR A 479 -15.88 22.98 -6.12
C TYR A 479 -15.17 23.32 -7.44
N PRO A 480 -14.27 24.32 -7.55
CA PRO A 480 -13.57 24.62 -8.79
C PRO A 480 -12.46 23.62 -9.14
N GLN A 481 -12.05 22.76 -8.22
CA GLN A 481 -10.87 21.91 -8.33
C GLN A 481 -11.27 20.46 -8.64
N GLN A 482 -11.82 20.23 -9.85
CA GLN A 482 -12.31 18.91 -10.28
C GLN A 482 -11.42 18.25 -11.33
N THR A 483 -10.47 18.97 -11.90
CA THR A 483 -9.57 18.45 -12.94
C THR A 483 -8.38 17.73 -12.33
N LEU A 484 -8.12 16.53 -12.80
CA LEU A 484 -6.89 15.79 -12.48
C LEU A 484 -5.80 16.19 -13.47
N TYR A 485 -4.68 16.67 -12.96
CA TYR A 485 -3.50 17.05 -13.74
C TYR A 485 -2.42 15.96 -13.71
N TYR A 486 -1.29 16.21 -14.36
CA TYR A 486 -0.15 15.31 -14.48
C TYR A 486 -0.52 13.95 -15.10
N ASN A 487 -1.27 14.03 -16.20
CA ASN A 487 -1.67 12.90 -17.04
C ASN A 487 -1.84 13.36 -18.51
N PHE A 488 -2.02 12.41 -19.43
CA PHE A 488 -2.09 12.72 -20.87
C PHE A 488 -3.34 13.51 -21.31
N ASP A 489 -4.40 13.52 -20.51
CA ASP A 489 -5.60 14.33 -20.79
C ASP A 489 -5.43 15.78 -20.28
N HIS A 490 -4.73 15.96 -19.16
CA HIS A 490 -4.49 17.25 -18.51
C HIS A 490 -3.07 17.28 -17.92
N GLU A 491 -2.11 17.83 -18.70
CA GLU A 491 -0.69 17.79 -18.35
C GLU A 491 -0.37 18.55 -17.05
N TYR A 492 -0.54 19.86 -17.04
CA TYR A 492 -0.16 20.73 -15.92
C TYR A 492 -1.26 21.70 -15.55
N PRO A 493 -1.42 22.07 -14.27
CA PRO A 493 -2.30 23.18 -13.89
C PRO A 493 -1.81 24.51 -14.48
N ALA A 494 -2.74 25.45 -14.63
CA ALA A 494 -2.47 26.72 -15.33
C ALA A 494 -1.31 27.52 -14.69
N TRP A 495 -1.19 27.51 -13.37
CA TRP A 495 -0.13 28.22 -12.65
C TRP A 495 1.26 27.66 -12.90
N ALA A 496 1.40 26.34 -13.12
CA ALA A 496 2.70 25.70 -13.38
C ALA A 496 3.32 26.06 -14.74
N LYS A 497 2.54 26.65 -15.66
CA LYS A 497 3.04 27.13 -16.96
C LYS A 497 3.59 28.56 -16.90
N MET A 498 3.52 29.22 -15.74
CA MET A 498 3.91 30.60 -15.54
C MET A 498 5.27 30.76 -14.84
N GLU A 499 5.83 29.67 -14.34
CA GLU A 499 7.20 29.59 -13.79
C GLU A 499 8.21 29.12 -14.86
#